data_8d5cbd30db65d64a17bc8880e57ae24f
#
_entry.id   8d5cbd30db65d64a17bc8880e57ae24f
#
_cell.length_a   1.000
_cell.length_b   1.000
_cell.length_c   1.000
_cell.angle_alpha   90.00
_cell.angle_beta   90.00
_cell.angle_gamma   90.00
#
_symmetry.space_group_name_H-M   'P 1'
#
loop_
_entity.id
_entity.type
_entity.pdbx_description
1 polymer ?
#
loop_
_entity_poly.entity_id
_entity_poly.type
_entity_poly.pdbx_seq_one_letter_code
_entity_poly.pdbx_strand_id
1 'polypeptide(L)'
;DVYKRQVDYLSKDKQVFLGSRIPLKKYRGITVLLEMETAQKTLDNGFQQANINLEQIKDRLCSDGRSLIIKSKHEIDHIFSELYSVDERIQIPYFWIKVIELLLFLSLLDGSSVRHPQQFSADISKRTQEVYQYIIENPFMKETIPDLACMFGVAESSLKRCFKSIAGISIGAFVKSKRIEAAAEMLISEPTLSIGEVGSAAGYENQSKFSAAFKSVLGVTPQAYRYKHI
;
A
#
# COMPACT_ATOMS: atom_id res chain seq x y z
N ASP A 1 -4.54 -1.15 -6.74
CA ASP A 1 -3.39 -0.44 -6.14
C ASP A 1 -3.82 0.19 -4.83
N VAL A 2 -3.12 -0.16 -3.76
CA VAL A 2 -3.36 0.45 -2.45
C VAL A 2 -2.40 1.62 -2.29
N TYR A 3 -2.92 2.82 -2.46
CA TYR A 3 -2.15 4.04 -2.22
C TYR A 3 -2.11 4.32 -0.72
N LYS A 4 -0.93 4.22 -0.14
CA LYS A 4 -0.68 4.58 1.26
C LYS A 4 0.11 5.88 1.26
N ARG A 5 -0.46 6.94 1.82
CA ARG A 5 0.20 8.22 2.01
C ARG A 5 0.42 8.44 3.48
N GLN A 6 1.67 8.61 3.86
CA GLN A 6 2.08 8.73 5.24
C GLN A 6 2.82 10.04 5.43
N VAL A 7 2.44 10.79 6.45
CA VAL A 7 3.15 11.98 6.91
C VAL A 7 3.72 11.67 8.28
N ASP A 8 5.02 11.83 8.42
CA ASP A 8 5.75 11.59 9.66
C ASP A 8 6.58 12.83 10.01
N TYR A 9 6.71 13.10 11.31
CA TYR A 9 7.70 14.02 11.82
C TYR A 9 8.84 13.22 12.48
N LEU A 10 10.05 13.42 11.97
CA LEU A 10 11.27 12.82 12.52
C LEU A 10 12.00 13.88 13.36
N SER A 11 12.09 13.69 14.68
CA SER A 11 12.91 14.58 15.51
C SER A 11 14.39 14.30 15.29
N LYS A 12 15.23 15.35 15.42
CA LYS A 12 16.70 15.25 15.26
C LYS A 12 17.33 14.21 16.20
N ASP A 13 16.72 13.93 17.34
CA ASP A 13 17.22 12.98 18.35
C ASP A 13 16.85 11.51 18.05
N LYS A 14 15.94 11.27 17.12
CA LYS A 14 15.56 9.93 16.67
C LYS A 14 16.02 9.69 15.25
N GLN A 15 17.33 9.70 15.03
CA GLN A 15 17.96 9.32 13.74
C GLN A 15 17.85 7.82 13.43
N VAL A 16 16.82 7.13 13.88
CA VAL A 16 16.54 5.80 13.45
C VAL A 16 15.49 5.90 12.35
N PHE A 17 15.94 6.11 11.13
CA PHE A 17 15.18 5.70 9.96
C PHE A 17 15.10 4.17 10.03
N LEU A 18 14.19 3.68 10.86
CA LEU A 18 13.74 2.28 10.79
C LEU A 18 13.09 2.16 9.42
N GLY A 19 13.90 1.73 8.45
CA GLY A 19 13.51 1.60 7.07
C GLY A 19 12.12 0.95 7.01
N SER A 20 11.19 1.63 6.36
CA SER A 20 9.85 1.11 6.15
C SER A 20 10.00 -0.25 5.49
N ARG A 21 9.84 -1.35 6.23
CA ARG A 21 9.77 -2.69 5.65
C ARG A 21 8.51 -2.74 4.82
N ILE A 22 8.70 -2.65 3.50
CA ILE A 22 7.60 -2.72 2.55
C ILE A 22 7.31 -4.21 2.33
N PRO A 23 6.16 -4.71 2.82
CA PRO A 23 5.86 -6.13 2.80
C PRO A 23 5.84 -6.72 1.39
N LEU A 24 5.51 -5.92 0.39
CA LEU A 24 5.32 -6.34 -1.01
C LEU A 24 6.61 -6.42 -1.83
N LYS A 25 7.80 -6.22 -1.25
CA LYS A 25 9.10 -6.18 -1.97
C LYS A 25 9.16 -5.24 -3.18
N LYS A 26 8.02 -4.69 -3.61
CA LYS A 26 7.90 -3.70 -4.69
C LYS A 26 7.18 -2.47 -4.14
N TYR A 27 7.88 -1.37 -4.08
CA TYR A 27 7.33 -0.07 -3.75
C TYR A 27 7.53 0.87 -4.94
N ARG A 28 6.44 1.49 -5.34
CA ARG A 28 6.49 2.61 -6.27
C ARG A 28 5.87 3.80 -5.57
N GLY A 29 6.68 4.75 -5.18
CA GLY A 29 6.23 5.90 -4.42
C GLY A 29 7.26 7.01 -4.44
N ILE A 30 6.84 8.18 -3.97
CA ILE A 30 7.69 9.36 -3.83
C ILE A 30 7.76 9.67 -2.35
N THR A 31 8.97 9.90 -1.85
CA THR A 31 9.22 10.35 -0.49
C THR A 31 9.71 11.80 -0.56
N VAL A 32 9.00 12.69 0.11
CA VAL A 32 9.40 14.10 0.27
C VAL A 32 9.91 14.25 1.69
N LEU A 33 11.17 14.63 1.81
CA LEU A 33 11.83 14.95 3.08
C LEU A 33 12.05 16.47 3.14
N LEU A 34 11.61 17.10 4.21
CA LEU A 34 11.74 18.53 4.44
C LEU A 34 12.56 18.76 5.71
N GLU A 35 13.66 19.52 5.60
CA GLU A 35 14.30 20.11 6.75
C GLU A 35 13.53 21.37 7.11
N MET A 36 12.93 21.40 8.31
CA MET A 36 11.89 22.36 8.68
C MET A 36 12.31 23.82 8.57
N GLU A 37 13.49 24.16 9.11
CA GLU A 37 13.96 25.55 9.12
C GLU A 37 14.28 26.05 7.71
N THR A 38 15.01 25.26 6.93
CA THR A 38 15.41 25.62 5.56
C THR A 38 14.21 25.66 4.63
N ALA A 39 13.30 24.69 4.77
CA ALA A 39 12.08 24.66 3.99
C ALA A 39 11.17 25.85 4.29
N GLN A 40 11.00 26.23 5.57
CA GLN A 40 10.22 27.40 5.95
C GLN A 40 10.83 28.69 5.38
N LYS A 41 12.15 28.89 5.51
CA LYS A 41 12.83 30.04 4.91
C LYS A 41 12.65 30.12 3.40
N THR A 42 12.67 28.99 2.71
CA THR A 42 12.45 28.93 1.26
C THR A 42 11.02 29.32 0.89
N LEU A 43 10.04 28.86 1.67
CA LEU A 43 8.64 29.23 1.51
C LEU A 43 8.42 30.73 1.76
N ASP A 44 8.99 31.26 2.83
CA ASP A 44 8.87 32.68 3.19
C ASP A 44 9.47 33.61 2.14
N ASN A 45 10.56 33.20 1.49
CA ASN A 45 11.22 33.98 0.45
C ASN A 45 10.59 33.88 -0.93
N GLY A 46 10.07 32.70 -1.30
CA GLY A 46 9.57 32.42 -2.65
C GLY A 46 8.05 32.35 -2.77
N PHE A 47 7.35 32.07 -1.69
CA PHE A 47 5.91 31.75 -1.70
C PHE A 47 5.15 32.42 -0.54
N GLN A 48 5.50 33.66 -0.19
CA GLN A 48 4.88 34.39 0.92
C GLN A 48 3.35 34.44 0.85
N GLN A 49 2.77 34.61 -0.36
CA GLN A 49 1.33 34.68 -0.57
C GLN A 49 0.62 33.36 -0.26
N ALA A 50 1.34 32.23 -0.26
CA ALA A 50 0.76 30.92 0.05
C ALA A 50 0.48 30.75 1.56
N ASN A 51 1.12 31.56 2.41
CA ASN A 51 0.98 31.54 3.87
C ASN A 51 1.09 30.13 4.48
N ILE A 52 2.05 29.35 3.98
CA ILE A 52 2.30 27.98 4.43
C ILE A 52 3.17 28.03 5.68
N ASN A 53 2.66 27.52 6.80
CA ASN A 53 3.41 27.38 8.04
C ASN A 53 3.63 25.90 8.36
N LEU A 54 4.87 25.44 8.20
CA LEU A 54 5.24 24.03 8.38
C LEU A 54 5.10 23.58 9.83
N GLU A 55 5.37 24.46 10.81
CA GLU A 55 5.21 24.14 12.22
C GLU A 55 3.74 23.89 12.58
N GLN A 56 2.84 24.75 12.09
CA GLN A 56 1.39 24.54 12.26
C GLN A 56 0.89 23.24 11.58
N ILE A 57 1.41 22.91 10.40
CA ILE A 57 1.09 21.65 9.72
C ILE A 57 1.58 20.47 10.58
N LYS A 58 2.80 20.54 11.08
CA LYS A 58 3.39 19.51 11.96
C LYS A 58 2.55 19.35 13.24
N ASP A 59 2.26 20.41 13.94
CA ASP A 59 1.54 20.37 15.21
C ASP A 59 0.11 19.84 15.04
N ARG A 60 -0.53 20.15 13.92
CA ARG A 60 -1.88 19.67 13.64
C ARG A 60 -1.91 18.21 13.17
N LEU A 61 -0.94 17.79 12.36
CA LEU A 61 -0.96 16.47 11.73
C LEU A 61 -0.10 15.43 12.47
N CYS A 62 0.91 15.87 13.23
CA CYS A 62 1.90 15.00 13.86
C CYS A 62 2.08 15.30 15.37
N SER A 63 1.10 15.91 16.04
CA SER A 63 1.20 16.41 17.42
C SER A 63 1.68 15.38 18.44
N ASP A 64 1.36 14.12 18.25
CA ASP A 64 1.71 13.04 19.18
C ASP A 64 2.94 12.22 18.73
N GLY A 65 3.71 12.71 17.76
CA GLY A 65 4.77 11.93 17.12
C GLY A 65 4.27 10.71 16.38
N ARG A 66 2.99 10.69 16.03
CA ARG A 66 2.35 9.59 15.30
C ARG A 66 2.28 9.91 13.82
N SER A 67 2.52 8.89 13.04
CA SER A 67 2.34 8.96 11.59
C SER A 67 0.87 9.18 11.23
N LEU A 68 0.65 10.01 10.24
CA LEU A 68 -0.64 10.23 9.64
C LEU A 68 -0.77 9.43 8.33
N ILE A 69 -1.88 8.72 8.16
CA ILE A 69 -2.22 8.11 6.87
C ILE A 69 -3.45 8.82 6.30
N ILE A 70 -3.26 9.44 5.17
CA ILE A 70 -4.34 10.07 4.41
C ILE A 70 -4.86 9.05 3.41
N LYS A 71 -6.18 8.76 3.46
CA LYS A 71 -6.81 7.96 2.42
C LYS A 71 -6.70 8.67 1.08
N SER A 72 -6.62 7.86 0.01
CA SER A 72 -6.73 8.37 -1.35
C SER A 72 -7.97 9.26 -1.49
N LYS A 73 -7.76 10.50 -1.89
CA LYS A 73 -8.78 11.46 -2.29
C LYS A 73 -8.41 11.98 -3.65
N HIS A 74 -9.41 12.26 -4.48
CA HIS A 74 -9.18 12.76 -5.83
C HIS A 74 -8.28 14.00 -5.85
N GLU A 75 -8.41 14.86 -4.83
CA GLU A 75 -7.64 16.10 -4.69
C GLU A 75 -6.14 15.88 -4.46
N ILE A 76 -5.73 14.68 -4.03
CA ILE A 76 -4.31 14.34 -3.83
C ILE A 76 -3.79 13.41 -4.93
N ASP A 77 -4.69 12.60 -5.52
CA ASP A 77 -4.28 11.55 -6.46
C ASP A 77 -3.61 12.11 -7.69
N HIS A 78 -4.05 13.26 -8.20
CA HIS A 78 -3.45 13.92 -9.34
C HIS A 78 -2.03 14.44 -9.03
N ILE A 79 -1.78 14.96 -7.81
CA ILE A 79 -0.46 15.46 -7.42
C ILE A 79 0.61 14.39 -7.65
N PHE A 80 0.30 13.16 -7.24
CA PHE A 80 1.26 12.05 -7.30
C PHE A 80 1.27 11.34 -8.67
N SER A 81 0.13 11.20 -9.35
CA SER A 81 0.05 10.52 -10.63
C SER A 81 0.84 11.25 -11.73
N GLU A 82 0.78 12.57 -11.74
CA GLU A 82 1.49 13.39 -12.70
C GLU A 82 3.01 13.34 -12.56
N LEU A 83 3.53 13.13 -11.33
CA LEU A 83 4.97 13.03 -11.08
C LEU A 83 5.65 11.87 -11.79
N TYR A 84 4.90 10.85 -12.21
CA TYR A 84 5.44 9.68 -12.92
C TYR A 84 5.49 9.85 -14.45
N SER A 85 4.87 10.88 -14.99
CA SER A 85 4.73 11.10 -16.43
C SER A 85 5.38 12.39 -16.93
N VAL A 86 6.02 13.15 -16.04
CA VAL A 86 6.64 14.42 -16.41
C VAL A 86 7.92 14.22 -17.20
N ASP A 87 8.16 15.10 -18.18
CA ASP A 87 9.38 15.11 -18.99
C ASP A 87 10.61 15.39 -18.11
N GLU A 88 11.69 14.62 -18.29
CA GLU A 88 12.92 14.70 -17.49
C GLU A 88 13.52 16.12 -17.48
N ARG A 89 13.38 16.89 -18.54
CA ARG A 89 13.94 18.25 -18.68
C ARG A 89 13.33 19.25 -17.70
N ILE A 90 12.09 19.01 -17.27
CA ILE A 90 11.35 19.87 -16.33
C ILE A 90 11.04 19.18 -15.00
N GLN A 91 11.56 17.99 -14.79
CA GLN A 91 11.22 17.13 -13.65
C GLN A 91 11.49 17.82 -12.30
N ILE A 92 12.66 18.44 -12.13
CA ILE A 92 13.04 19.10 -10.88
C ILE A 92 12.12 20.29 -10.56
N PRO A 93 11.96 21.30 -11.45
CA PRO A 93 11.03 22.41 -11.15
C PRO A 93 9.57 21.94 -11.01
N TYR A 94 9.17 20.91 -11.74
CA TYR A 94 7.83 20.35 -11.59
C TYR A 94 7.61 19.69 -10.23
N PHE A 95 8.60 18.96 -9.70
CA PHE A 95 8.54 18.42 -8.33
C PHE A 95 8.39 19.51 -7.28
N TRP A 96 9.11 20.63 -7.43
CA TRP A 96 8.96 21.77 -6.54
C TRP A 96 7.52 22.31 -6.51
N ILE A 97 6.91 22.49 -7.66
CA ILE A 97 5.50 22.94 -7.76
C ILE A 97 4.58 21.93 -7.05
N LYS A 98 4.77 20.64 -7.27
CA LYS A 98 3.96 19.59 -6.65
C LYS A 98 4.17 19.47 -5.13
N VAL A 99 5.36 19.76 -4.64
CA VAL A 99 5.62 19.86 -3.20
C VAL A 99 4.86 21.04 -2.58
N ILE A 100 4.86 22.21 -3.24
CA ILE A 100 4.09 23.37 -2.76
C ILE A 100 2.59 23.06 -2.76
N GLU A 101 2.07 22.45 -3.84
CA GLU A 101 0.67 22.03 -3.94
C GLU A 101 0.30 21.04 -2.82
N LEU A 102 1.17 20.07 -2.54
CA LEU A 102 1.00 19.14 -1.43
C LEU A 102 0.95 19.87 -0.07
N LEU A 103 1.86 20.81 0.17
CA LEU A 103 1.91 21.57 1.42
C LEU A 103 0.67 22.46 1.60
N LEU A 104 0.19 23.10 0.54
CA LEU A 104 -1.09 23.83 0.54
C LEU A 104 -2.24 22.90 0.91
N PHE A 105 -2.32 21.74 0.30
CA PHE A 105 -3.35 20.74 0.64
C PHE A 105 -3.24 20.32 2.11
N LEU A 106 -2.02 20.02 2.61
CA LEU A 106 -1.81 19.64 4.01
C LEU A 106 -2.15 20.79 4.98
N SER A 107 -1.98 22.06 4.56
CA SER A 107 -2.34 23.22 5.37
C SER A 107 -3.84 23.37 5.60
N LEU A 108 -4.67 22.83 4.69
CA LEU A 108 -6.14 22.86 4.78
C LEU A 108 -6.74 21.59 5.43
N LEU A 109 -5.94 20.56 5.62
CA LEU A 109 -6.43 19.32 6.24
C LEU A 109 -6.84 19.55 7.69
N ASP A 110 -8.09 19.20 8.00
CA ASP A 110 -8.56 19.14 9.38
C ASP A 110 -8.03 17.85 10.04
N GLY A 111 -7.29 18.00 11.13
CA GLY A 111 -6.76 16.89 11.92
C GLY A 111 -7.84 15.94 12.45
N SER A 112 -9.09 16.40 12.62
CA SER A 112 -10.20 15.58 13.06
C SER A 112 -10.69 14.57 12.01
N SER A 113 -10.46 14.86 10.73
CA SER A 113 -10.85 14.00 9.61
C SER A 113 -9.84 12.89 9.31
N VAL A 114 -8.76 12.87 10.08
CA VAL A 114 -7.60 12.03 9.84
C VAL A 114 -7.60 10.81 10.74
N ARG A 115 -7.40 9.64 10.16
CA ARG A 115 -7.21 8.41 10.93
C ARG A 115 -5.74 8.21 11.23
N HIS A 116 -5.37 8.27 12.51
CA HIS A 116 -4.08 7.75 12.93
C HIS A 116 -4.03 6.25 12.63
N PRO A 117 -2.93 5.73 12.08
CA PRO A 117 -2.78 4.31 11.89
C PRO A 117 -2.89 3.65 13.26
N GLN A 118 -3.66 2.58 13.33
CA GLN A 118 -3.73 1.79 14.55
C GLN A 118 -2.33 1.26 14.83
N GLN A 119 -1.76 1.65 15.95
CA GLN A 119 -0.47 1.13 16.39
C GLN A 119 -0.68 -0.31 16.87
N PHE A 120 0.12 -1.21 16.32
CA PHE A 120 0.23 -2.59 16.77
C PHE A 120 1.56 -2.76 17.47
N SER A 121 1.62 -3.63 18.48
CA SER A 121 2.90 -3.98 19.09
C SER A 121 3.86 -4.53 18.03
N ALA A 122 5.17 -4.39 18.28
CA ALA A 122 6.19 -4.91 17.38
C ALA A 122 6.02 -6.43 17.15
N ASP A 123 5.60 -7.16 18.18
CA ASP A 123 5.32 -8.59 18.11
C ASP A 123 4.15 -8.91 17.18
N ILE A 124 3.00 -8.23 17.32
CA ILE A 124 1.85 -8.42 16.43
C ILE A 124 2.23 -8.08 14.99
N SER A 125 2.98 -6.99 14.78
CA SER A 125 3.41 -6.57 13.45
C SER A 125 4.33 -7.61 12.82
N LYS A 126 5.29 -8.15 13.57
CA LYS A 126 6.22 -9.20 13.13
C LYS A 126 5.46 -10.46 12.74
N ARG A 127 4.61 -11.00 13.63
CA ARG A 127 3.82 -12.21 13.36
C ARG A 127 2.86 -12.03 12.17
N THR A 128 2.28 -10.84 12.02
CA THR A 128 1.44 -10.53 10.85
C THR A 128 2.25 -10.52 9.55
N GLN A 129 3.51 -10.07 9.59
CA GLN A 129 4.42 -10.16 8.44
C GLN A 129 4.79 -11.62 8.11
N GLU A 130 4.94 -12.46 9.11
CA GLU A 130 5.15 -13.90 8.93
C GLU A 130 3.93 -14.55 8.25
N VAL A 131 2.71 -14.22 8.68
CA VAL A 131 1.47 -14.64 7.98
C VAL A 131 1.44 -14.16 6.53
N TYR A 132 1.80 -12.90 6.30
CA TYR A 132 1.84 -12.33 4.96
C TYR A 132 2.81 -13.10 4.05
N GLN A 133 4.00 -13.43 4.55
CA GLN A 133 5.01 -14.19 3.81
C GLN A 133 4.54 -15.64 3.57
N TYR A 134 3.94 -16.27 4.58
CA TYR A 134 3.37 -17.61 4.46
C TYR A 134 2.34 -17.72 3.33
N ILE A 135 1.44 -16.75 3.20
CA ILE A 135 0.44 -16.72 2.12
C ILE A 135 1.10 -16.61 0.75
N ILE A 136 2.18 -15.85 0.62
CA ILE A 136 2.93 -15.71 -0.65
C ILE A 136 3.59 -17.03 -1.03
N GLU A 137 4.20 -17.72 -0.07
CA GLU A 137 4.89 -18.98 -0.29
C GLU A 137 3.94 -20.16 -0.47
N ASN A 138 2.70 -20.05 0.02
CA ASN A 138 1.68 -21.09 -0.03
C ASN A 138 0.36 -20.59 -0.66
N PRO A 139 0.35 -20.19 -1.94
CA PRO A 139 -0.80 -19.54 -2.56
C PRO A 139 -2.05 -20.44 -2.60
N PHE A 140 -1.88 -21.76 -2.59
CA PHE A 140 -2.97 -22.75 -2.61
C PHE A 140 -3.29 -23.32 -1.21
N MET A 141 -2.81 -22.67 -0.16
CA MET A 141 -3.09 -23.07 1.22
C MET A 141 -4.58 -23.27 1.48
N LYS A 142 -4.92 -24.20 2.40
CA LYS A 142 -6.29 -24.50 2.83
C LYS A 142 -6.67 -23.88 4.17
N GLU A 143 -5.68 -23.37 4.88
CA GLU A 143 -5.83 -22.74 6.19
C GLU A 143 -6.80 -21.57 6.14
N THR A 144 -7.71 -21.56 7.09
CA THR A 144 -8.63 -20.44 7.33
C THR A 144 -7.95 -19.31 8.10
N ILE A 145 -8.58 -18.15 8.19
CA ILE A 145 -8.03 -17.04 8.98
C ILE A 145 -7.87 -17.40 10.46
N PRO A 146 -8.82 -18.11 11.12
CA PRO A 146 -8.60 -18.65 12.46
C PRO A 146 -7.40 -19.58 12.56
N ASP A 147 -7.20 -20.46 11.57
CA ASP A 147 -6.02 -21.37 11.57
C ASP A 147 -4.71 -20.58 11.51
N LEU A 148 -4.63 -19.60 10.61
CA LEU A 148 -3.47 -18.70 10.54
C LEU A 148 -3.25 -17.94 11.86
N ALA A 149 -4.31 -17.44 12.48
CA ALA A 149 -4.23 -16.76 13.76
C ALA A 149 -3.66 -17.67 14.86
N CYS A 150 -4.10 -18.93 14.89
CA CYS A 150 -3.61 -19.95 15.81
C CYS A 150 -2.14 -20.31 15.52
N MET A 151 -1.80 -20.61 14.26
CA MET A 151 -0.45 -21.00 13.84
C MET A 151 0.61 -19.95 14.21
N PHE A 152 0.28 -18.69 14.04
CA PHE A 152 1.21 -17.58 14.29
C PHE A 152 1.01 -16.92 15.67
N GLY A 153 0.15 -17.48 16.53
CA GLY A 153 -0.06 -17.01 17.89
C GLY A 153 -0.55 -15.57 18.01
N VAL A 154 -1.44 -15.13 17.12
CA VAL A 154 -2.02 -13.78 17.08
C VAL A 154 -3.53 -13.88 17.23
N ALA A 155 -4.15 -13.03 18.05
CA ALA A 155 -5.61 -12.95 18.10
C ALA A 155 -6.17 -12.60 16.69
N GLU A 156 -7.18 -13.32 16.24
CA GLU A 156 -7.76 -13.19 14.89
C GLU A 156 -8.16 -11.73 14.56
N SER A 157 -8.78 -11.02 15.50
CA SER A 157 -9.17 -9.63 15.32
C SER A 157 -7.97 -8.69 15.14
N SER A 158 -6.88 -8.94 15.88
CA SER A 158 -5.63 -8.19 15.76
C SER A 158 -4.93 -8.49 14.43
N LEU A 159 -4.88 -9.77 14.04
CA LEU A 159 -4.34 -10.20 12.76
C LEU A 159 -5.07 -9.54 11.60
N LYS A 160 -6.40 -9.59 11.55
CA LYS A 160 -7.21 -8.96 10.49
C LYS A 160 -6.94 -7.46 10.36
N ARG A 161 -6.89 -6.74 11.50
CA ARG A 161 -6.65 -5.28 11.51
C ARG A 161 -5.23 -4.93 11.12
N CYS A 162 -4.24 -5.63 11.69
CA CYS A 162 -2.83 -5.40 11.40
C CYS A 162 -2.51 -5.75 9.95
N PHE A 163 -2.99 -6.88 9.45
CA PHE A 163 -2.82 -7.30 8.07
C PHE A 163 -3.41 -6.27 7.09
N LYS A 164 -4.63 -5.78 7.35
CA LYS A 164 -5.23 -4.74 6.51
C LYS A 164 -4.43 -3.43 6.57
N SER A 165 -3.84 -3.11 7.70
CA SER A 165 -2.94 -1.94 7.84
C SER A 165 -1.65 -2.11 7.03
N ILE A 166 -1.09 -3.31 6.98
CA ILE A 166 0.16 -3.63 6.27
C ILE A 166 -0.08 -3.79 4.77
N ALA A 167 -1.04 -4.65 4.39
CA ALA A 167 -1.30 -5.03 3.01
C ALA A 167 -2.30 -4.11 2.28
N GLY A 168 -3.02 -3.26 3.03
CA GLY A 168 -4.05 -2.37 2.50
C GLY A 168 -5.38 -3.05 2.15
N ILE A 169 -5.40 -4.37 2.06
CA ILE A 169 -6.58 -5.19 1.74
C ILE A 169 -6.78 -6.26 2.81
N SER A 170 -7.97 -6.88 2.86
CA SER A 170 -8.23 -7.96 3.81
C SER A 170 -7.43 -9.21 3.47
N ILE A 171 -7.18 -10.06 4.49
CA ILE A 171 -6.47 -11.35 4.31
C ILE A 171 -7.16 -12.19 3.23
N GLY A 172 -8.49 -12.32 3.26
CA GLY A 172 -9.22 -13.10 2.26
C GLY A 172 -9.08 -12.56 0.83
N ALA A 173 -9.07 -11.24 0.66
CA ALA A 173 -8.83 -10.63 -0.65
C ALA A 173 -7.39 -10.86 -1.12
N PHE A 174 -6.41 -10.80 -0.19
CA PHE A 174 -5.02 -11.06 -0.48
C PHE A 174 -4.77 -12.53 -0.88
N VAL A 175 -5.31 -13.47 -0.10
CA VAL A 175 -5.25 -14.92 -0.43
C VAL A 175 -5.86 -15.18 -1.80
N LYS A 176 -7.05 -14.61 -2.08
CA LYS A 176 -7.69 -14.73 -3.39
C LYS A 176 -6.77 -14.22 -4.52
N SER A 177 -6.16 -13.07 -4.35
CA SER A 177 -5.23 -12.49 -5.34
C SER A 177 -4.04 -13.40 -5.58
N LYS A 178 -3.35 -13.86 -4.52
CA LYS A 178 -2.19 -14.73 -4.63
C LYS A 178 -2.51 -16.09 -5.25
N ARG A 179 -3.66 -16.65 -4.92
CA ARG A 179 -4.17 -17.89 -5.51
C ARG A 179 -4.42 -17.74 -7.01
N ILE A 180 -4.99 -16.65 -7.45
CA ILE A 180 -5.24 -16.39 -8.87
C ILE A 180 -3.93 -16.07 -9.61
N GLU A 181 -3.00 -15.35 -9.02
CA GLU A 181 -1.68 -15.09 -9.59
C GLU A 181 -0.90 -16.39 -9.83
N ALA A 182 -0.86 -17.28 -8.84
CA ALA A 182 -0.23 -18.59 -8.98
C ALA A 182 -0.94 -19.50 -10.01
N ALA A 183 -2.27 -19.45 -10.06
CA ALA A 183 -3.03 -20.16 -11.09
C ALA A 183 -2.77 -19.61 -12.50
N ALA A 184 -2.53 -18.31 -12.64
CA ALA A 184 -2.15 -17.70 -13.92
C ALA A 184 -0.77 -18.14 -14.38
N GLU A 185 0.19 -18.28 -13.47
CA GLU A 185 1.51 -18.87 -13.76
C GLU A 185 1.37 -20.34 -14.20
N MET A 186 0.55 -21.12 -13.50
CA MET A 186 0.29 -22.53 -13.83
C MET A 186 -0.36 -22.69 -15.21
N LEU A 187 -1.26 -21.75 -15.61
CA LEU A 187 -1.87 -21.77 -16.95
C LEU A 187 -0.84 -21.66 -18.09
N ILE A 188 0.31 -21.04 -17.83
CA ILE A 188 1.39 -20.83 -18.80
C ILE A 188 2.41 -21.97 -18.71
N SER A 189 2.85 -22.31 -17.51
CA SER A 189 3.89 -23.33 -17.28
C SER A 189 3.41 -24.75 -17.59
N GLU A 190 2.11 -25.00 -17.48
CA GLU A 190 1.51 -26.31 -17.70
C GLU A 190 0.37 -26.24 -18.73
N PRO A 191 0.68 -26.06 -20.01
CA PRO A 191 -0.32 -25.83 -21.07
C PRO A 191 -1.22 -27.04 -21.33
N THR A 192 -0.81 -28.24 -20.90
CA THR A 192 -1.60 -29.49 -21.02
C THR A 192 -2.76 -29.57 -20.05
N LEU A 193 -2.71 -28.86 -18.91
CA LEU A 193 -3.81 -28.85 -17.96
C LEU A 193 -5.00 -28.05 -18.53
N SER A 194 -6.20 -28.60 -18.36
CA SER A 194 -7.43 -27.87 -18.67
C SER A 194 -7.64 -26.69 -17.69
N ILE A 195 -8.47 -25.73 -18.09
CA ILE A 195 -8.85 -24.61 -17.21
C ILE A 195 -9.52 -25.11 -15.93
N GLY A 196 -10.28 -26.20 -16.03
CA GLY A 196 -10.94 -26.83 -14.88
C GLY A 196 -9.95 -27.45 -13.89
N GLU A 197 -8.92 -28.15 -14.40
CA GLU A 197 -7.87 -28.76 -13.57
C GLU A 197 -7.06 -27.70 -12.82
N VAL A 198 -6.65 -26.61 -13.50
CA VAL A 198 -5.99 -25.49 -12.85
C VAL A 198 -6.90 -24.83 -11.80
N GLY A 199 -8.19 -24.68 -12.10
CA GLY A 199 -9.17 -24.16 -11.14
C GLY A 199 -9.30 -25.05 -9.91
N SER A 200 -9.33 -26.38 -10.09
CA SER A 200 -9.38 -27.35 -9.00
C SER A 200 -8.10 -27.34 -8.16
N ALA A 201 -6.92 -27.26 -8.79
CA ALA A 201 -5.63 -27.11 -8.10
C ALA A 201 -5.59 -25.82 -7.29
N ALA A 202 -6.17 -24.73 -7.80
CA ALA A 202 -6.32 -23.47 -7.10
C ALA A 202 -7.44 -23.48 -6.01
N GLY A 203 -8.06 -24.63 -5.75
CA GLY A 203 -9.04 -24.82 -4.68
C GLY A 203 -10.44 -24.31 -5.00
N TYR A 204 -10.80 -24.18 -6.28
CA TYR A 204 -12.15 -23.84 -6.69
C TYR A 204 -12.96 -25.09 -6.99
N GLU A 205 -14.19 -25.14 -6.48
CA GLU A 205 -15.09 -26.30 -6.65
C GLU A 205 -15.53 -26.53 -8.10
N ASN A 206 -15.57 -25.47 -8.90
CA ASN A 206 -15.94 -25.56 -10.30
C ASN A 206 -15.29 -24.46 -11.15
N GLN A 207 -15.20 -24.74 -12.45
CA GLN A 207 -14.58 -23.85 -13.43
C GLN A 207 -15.26 -22.48 -13.54
N SER A 208 -16.57 -22.39 -13.33
CA SER A 208 -17.30 -21.12 -13.41
C SER A 208 -16.90 -20.17 -12.28
N LYS A 209 -16.83 -20.68 -11.04
CA LYS A 209 -16.35 -19.90 -9.88
C LYS A 209 -14.90 -19.46 -10.08
N PHE A 210 -14.04 -20.34 -10.59
CA PHE A 210 -12.65 -20.02 -10.92
C PHE A 210 -12.57 -18.91 -11.96
N SER A 211 -13.27 -19.07 -13.10
CA SER A 211 -13.24 -18.07 -14.18
C SER A 211 -13.74 -16.70 -13.75
N ALA A 212 -14.79 -16.66 -12.92
CA ALA A 212 -15.30 -15.40 -12.34
C ALA A 212 -14.27 -14.75 -11.39
N ALA A 213 -13.64 -15.55 -10.53
CA ALA A 213 -12.60 -15.07 -9.62
C ALA A 213 -11.36 -14.55 -10.39
N PHE A 214 -10.92 -15.31 -11.39
CA PHE A 214 -9.80 -14.96 -12.25
C PHE A 214 -10.04 -13.64 -13.00
N LYS A 215 -11.21 -13.50 -13.63
CA LYS A 215 -11.60 -12.27 -14.31
C LYS A 215 -11.71 -11.08 -13.34
N SER A 216 -12.19 -11.31 -12.10
CA SER A 216 -12.28 -10.23 -11.09
C SER A 216 -10.93 -9.72 -10.62
N VAL A 217 -9.87 -10.54 -10.68
CA VAL A 217 -8.51 -10.18 -10.22
C VAL A 217 -7.65 -9.67 -11.37
N LEU A 218 -7.66 -10.34 -12.52
CA LEU A 218 -6.76 -10.05 -13.65
C LEU A 218 -7.45 -9.34 -14.83
N GLY A 219 -8.77 -9.09 -14.75
CA GLY A 219 -9.52 -8.37 -15.77
C GLY A 219 -9.88 -9.19 -17.02
N VAL A 220 -9.31 -10.38 -17.19
CA VAL A 220 -9.50 -11.27 -18.35
C VAL A 220 -9.88 -12.67 -17.91
N THR A 221 -10.50 -13.46 -18.80
CA THR A 221 -10.79 -14.88 -18.50
C THR A 221 -9.53 -15.74 -18.53
N PRO A 222 -9.49 -16.89 -17.82
CA PRO A 222 -8.35 -17.81 -17.85
C PRO A 222 -7.98 -18.26 -19.27
N GLN A 223 -8.99 -18.52 -20.10
CA GLN A 223 -8.77 -18.93 -21.50
C GLN A 223 -8.14 -17.82 -22.34
N ALA A 224 -8.63 -16.56 -22.21
CA ALA A 224 -8.07 -15.42 -22.91
C ALA A 224 -6.63 -15.12 -22.41
N TYR A 225 -6.38 -15.30 -21.11
CA TYR A 225 -5.06 -15.13 -20.51
C TYR A 225 -4.07 -16.14 -21.10
N ARG A 226 -4.43 -17.43 -21.12
CA ARG A 226 -3.61 -18.49 -21.73
C ARG A 226 -3.30 -18.18 -23.19
N TYR A 227 -4.33 -17.89 -24.00
CA TYR A 227 -4.17 -17.61 -25.42
C TYR A 227 -3.22 -16.44 -25.71
N LYS A 228 -3.16 -15.47 -24.84
CA LYS A 228 -2.29 -14.30 -25.01
C LYS A 228 -0.83 -14.59 -24.65
N HIS A 229 -0.53 -15.63 -23.87
CA HIS A 229 0.80 -15.86 -23.30
C HIS A 229 1.44 -17.18 -23.76
N ILE A 230 0.72 -17.97 -24.56
CA ILE A 230 1.22 -19.14 -25.31
C ILE A 230 1.09 -18.88 -26.81
#